data_2663a65f5339e123c53bba0d7f3a4d68
#
_entry.id   2663a65f5339e123c53bba0d7f3a4d68
#
_cell.length_a   1.000
_cell.length_b   1.000
_cell.length_c   1.000
_cell.angle_alpha   90.00
_cell.angle_beta   90.00
_cell.angle_gamma   90.00
#
_symmetry.space_group_name_H-M   'P 1'
#
loop_
_entity.id
_entity.type
_entity.pdbx_description
1 polymer ?
#
loop_
_entity_poly.entity_id
_entity_poly.type
_entity_poly.pdbx_seq_one_letter_code
_entity_poly.pdbx_strand_id
1 'polypeptide(L)'
;NEELAAPYREKGVHFTTDLEEMLNDDDIQLITICTPAHTHYELAKKVIEAGKSVIVEKPFVDTLEHAKELLALGKEKGVMVSPYQNRRFDGDYLAVKQVIEHGLLGDILEVEAHIDYYRPGSKTEAGPKETGAFYGLGIHSIDRLVALFGRPEAVTYDIRNNEVAEAVDNYFDV
;
A
#
# COMPACT_ATOMS: atom_id res chain seq x y z
N ASN A 1 -6.40 13.86 17.74
CA ASN A 1 -7.23 15.06 17.61
C ASN A 1 -8.63 14.75 18.15
N GLU A 2 -9.00 15.41 19.26
CA GLU A 2 -10.25 15.16 19.99
C GLU A 2 -11.50 15.47 19.15
N GLU A 3 -11.46 16.50 18.32
CA GLU A 3 -12.58 16.82 17.41
C GLU A 3 -12.88 15.69 16.41
N LEU A 4 -11.84 14.98 15.95
CA LEU A 4 -12.01 13.84 15.05
C LEU A 4 -12.50 12.60 15.79
N ALA A 5 -12.21 12.46 17.08
CA ALA A 5 -12.60 11.32 17.89
C ALA A 5 -14.06 11.38 18.35
N ALA A 6 -14.61 12.58 18.61
CA ALA A 6 -15.93 12.77 19.18
C ALA A 6 -17.06 12.00 18.46
N PRO A 7 -17.21 12.05 17.12
CA PRO A 7 -18.26 11.32 16.40
C PRO A 7 -18.17 9.79 16.52
N TYR A 8 -16.97 9.27 16.78
CA TYR A 8 -16.74 7.83 16.93
C TYR A 8 -17.04 7.39 18.37
N ARG A 9 -16.69 8.21 19.36
CA ARG A 9 -17.02 7.96 20.76
C ARG A 9 -18.53 7.92 21.01
N GLU A 10 -19.29 8.82 20.36
CA GLU A 10 -20.76 8.80 20.40
C GLU A 10 -21.36 7.49 19.88
N LYS A 11 -20.64 6.79 19.00
CA LYS A 11 -21.01 5.46 18.47
C LYS A 11 -20.48 4.31 19.33
N GLY A 12 -19.88 4.59 20.47
CA GLY A 12 -19.30 3.58 21.36
C GLY A 12 -17.94 3.04 20.91
N VAL A 13 -17.27 3.71 19.95
CA VAL A 13 -15.91 3.34 19.54
C VAL A 13 -14.92 3.86 20.57
N HIS A 14 -14.09 2.96 21.08
CA HIS A 14 -12.98 3.34 21.97
C HIS A 14 -11.94 4.15 21.18
N PHE A 15 -11.44 5.22 21.79
CA PHE A 15 -10.42 6.07 21.20
C PHE A 15 -9.32 6.33 22.21
N THR A 16 -8.09 6.04 21.83
CA THR A 16 -6.89 6.35 22.61
C THR A 16 -5.84 7.04 21.73
N THR A 17 -4.95 7.78 22.34
CA THR A 17 -3.72 8.31 21.72
C THR A 17 -2.49 7.55 22.20
N ASP A 18 -2.67 6.56 23.06
CA ASP A 18 -1.62 5.70 23.58
C ASP A 18 -1.61 4.38 22.82
N LEU A 19 -0.53 4.16 22.05
CA LEU A 19 -0.34 2.92 21.29
C LEU A 19 -0.20 1.71 22.24
N GLU A 20 0.46 1.89 23.40
CA GLU A 20 0.69 0.81 24.34
C GLU A 20 -0.62 0.26 24.93
N GLU A 21 -1.62 1.12 25.11
CA GLU A 21 -2.96 0.68 25.51
C GLU A 21 -3.55 -0.32 24.51
N MET A 22 -3.40 -0.05 23.21
CA MET A 22 -3.85 -0.95 22.14
C MET A 22 -3.02 -2.23 22.08
N LEU A 23 -1.72 -2.13 22.25
CA LEU A 23 -0.80 -3.28 22.17
C LEU A 23 -1.00 -4.25 23.34
N ASN A 24 -1.38 -3.74 24.51
CA ASN A 24 -1.60 -4.54 25.72
C ASN A 24 -3.06 -5.01 25.92
N ASP A 25 -3.97 -4.64 25.03
CA ASP A 25 -5.37 -5.06 25.08
C ASP A 25 -5.53 -6.44 24.41
N ASP A 26 -5.80 -7.47 25.19
CA ASP A 26 -5.95 -8.85 24.72
C ASP A 26 -7.17 -9.06 23.80
N ASP A 27 -8.16 -8.18 23.84
CA ASP A 27 -9.33 -8.23 22.94
C ASP A 27 -9.01 -7.75 21.53
N ILE A 28 -7.91 -6.99 21.34
CA ILE A 28 -7.43 -6.55 20.03
C ILE A 28 -6.52 -7.60 19.41
N GLN A 29 -6.97 -8.24 18.35
CA GLN A 29 -6.22 -9.28 17.62
C GLN A 29 -5.59 -8.77 16.34
N LEU A 30 -6.10 -7.67 15.77
CA LEU A 30 -5.68 -7.10 14.50
C LEU A 30 -5.60 -5.57 14.60
N ILE A 31 -4.49 -5.01 14.14
CA ILE A 31 -4.31 -3.55 14.04
C ILE A 31 -4.07 -3.18 12.57
N THR A 32 -4.81 -2.17 12.09
CA THR A 32 -4.59 -1.58 10.77
C THR A 32 -3.81 -0.28 10.91
N ILE A 33 -2.69 -0.17 10.20
CA ILE A 33 -1.81 1.01 10.18
C ILE A 33 -2.13 1.85 8.96
N CYS A 34 -2.69 3.06 9.18
CA CYS A 34 -3.05 4.04 8.16
C CYS A 34 -2.36 5.38 8.40
N THR A 35 -1.16 5.34 8.93
CA THR A 35 -0.33 6.51 9.26
C THR A 35 0.53 6.93 8.05
N PRO A 36 1.33 8.01 8.12
CA PRO A 36 2.29 8.33 7.05
C PRO A 36 3.28 7.19 6.79
N ALA A 37 3.62 6.95 5.53
CA ALA A 37 4.39 5.79 5.06
C ALA A 37 5.71 5.56 5.81
N HIS A 38 6.44 6.63 6.15
CA HIS A 38 7.70 6.53 6.88
C HIS A 38 7.58 5.96 8.30
N THR A 39 6.36 5.85 8.85
CA THR A 39 6.12 5.28 10.18
C THR A 39 5.70 3.81 10.14
N HIS A 40 5.41 3.26 8.95
CA HIS A 40 4.82 1.95 8.79
C HIS A 40 5.68 0.84 9.38
N TYR A 41 6.98 0.84 9.08
CA TYR A 41 7.89 -0.21 9.52
C TYR A 41 7.96 -0.31 11.06
N GLU A 42 8.24 0.81 11.73
CA GLU A 42 8.40 0.82 13.20
C GLU A 42 7.09 0.45 13.93
N LEU A 43 5.96 0.96 13.43
CA LEU A 43 4.66 0.64 14.02
C LEU A 43 4.27 -0.81 13.78
N ALA A 44 4.47 -1.33 12.55
CA ALA A 44 4.17 -2.71 12.23
C ALA A 44 5.01 -3.68 13.07
N LYS A 45 6.31 -3.38 13.26
CA LYS A 45 7.21 -4.18 14.09
C LYS A 45 6.70 -4.27 15.52
N LYS A 46 6.34 -3.14 16.15
CA LYS A 46 5.76 -3.13 17.50
C LYS A 46 4.49 -3.95 17.62
N VAL A 47 3.58 -3.84 16.65
CA VAL A 47 2.33 -4.61 16.62
C VAL A 47 2.62 -6.11 16.55
N ILE A 48 3.54 -6.54 15.68
CA ILE A 48 3.92 -7.93 15.53
C ILE A 48 4.63 -8.46 16.80
N GLU A 49 5.53 -7.68 17.39
CA GLU A 49 6.22 -8.01 18.64
C GLU A 49 5.25 -8.21 19.82
N ALA A 50 4.15 -7.44 19.83
CA ALA A 50 3.05 -7.60 20.78
C ALA A 50 2.15 -8.83 20.49
N GLY A 51 2.48 -9.64 19.48
CA GLY A 51 1.73 -10.85 19.14
C GLY A 51 0.40 -10.59 18.43
N LYS A 52 0.24 -9.41 17.78
CA LYS A 52 -0.98 -9.04 17.07
C LYS A 52 -0.78 -9.06 15.56
N SER A 53 -1.83 -9.42 14.83
CA SER A 53 -1.86 -9.33 13.37
C SER A 53 -1.87 -7.87 12.91
N VAL A 54 -1.30 -7.60 11.74
CA VAL A 54 -1.22 -6.24 11.21
C VAL A 54 -1.59 -6.17 9.73
N ILE A 55 -2.37 -5.17 9.37
CA ILE A 55 -2.57 -4.70 7.99
C ILE A 55 -1.91 -3.33 7.89
N VAL A 56 -1.08 -3.13 6.88
CA VAL A 56 -0.35 -1.87 6.68
C VAL A 56 -0.74 -1.24 5.35
N GLU A 57 -1.14 0.03 5.40
CA GLU A 57 -1.44 0.80 4.19
C GLU A 57 -0.26 0.85 3.22
N LYS A 58 -0.59 1.15 1.97
CA LYS A 58 0.40 1.32 0.90
C LYS A 58 1.05 2.74 0.97
N PRO A 59 2.32 2.87 0.60
CA PRO A 59 3.27 1.78 0.35
C PRO A 59 3.56 1.01 1.65
N PHE A 60 3.72 -0.32 1.54
CA PHE A 60 3.86 -1.19 2.71
C PHE A 60 5.00 -0.73 3.64
N VAL A 61 6.20 -0.67 3.10
CA VAL A 61 7.41 -0.14 3.74
C VAL A 61 8.35 0.43 2.67
N ASP A 62 9.37 1.13 3.06
CA ASP A 62 10.29 1.86 2.20
C ASP A 62 11.40 1.01 1.57
N THR A 63 11.74 -0.15 2.16
CA THR A 63 12.80 -1.05 1.67
C THR A 63 12.36 -2.51 1.59
N LEU A 64 13.01 -3.27 0.72
CA LEU A 64 12.81 -4.72 0.60
C LEU A 64 13.25 -5.44 1.88
N GLU A 65 14.29 -4.97 2.52
CA GLU A 65 14.84 -5.50 3.76
C GLU A 65 13.82 -5.40 4.88
N HIS A 66 13.22 -4.23 5.07
CA HIS A 66 12.12 -4.01 6.04
C HIS A 66 10.92 -4.92 5.76
N ALA A 67 10.53 -5.07 4.50
CA ALA A 67 9.45 -5.97 4.13
C ALA A 67 9.75 -7.43 4.52
N LYS A 68 10.95 -7.91 4.21
CA LYS A 68 11.39 -9.27 4.55
C LYS A 68 11.44 -9.49 6.06
N GLU A 69 11.94 -8.51 6.80
CA GLU A 69 12.02 -8.57 8.26
C GLU A 69 10.65 -8.69 8.90
N LEU A 70 9.69 -7.82 8.53
CA LEU A 70 8.32 -7.87 9.07
C LEU A 70 7.62 -9.19 8.75
N LEU A 71 7.76 -9.70 7.52
CA LEU A 71 7.17 -10.98 7.12
C LEU A 71 7.80 -12.15 7.87
N ALA A 72 9.12 -12.13 8.11
CA ALA A 72 9.80 -13.16 8.88
C ALA A 72 9.39 -13.12 10.36
N LEU A 73 9.32 -11.92 10.94
CA LEU A 73 8.88 -11.71 12.32
C LEU A 73 7.43 -12.16 12.52
N GLY A 74 6.54 -11.82 11.57
CA GLY A 74 5.15 -12.28 11.61
C GLY A 74 5.04 -13.80 11.61
N LYS A 75 5.84 -14.47 10.77
CA LYS A 75 5.91 -15.95 10.75
C LYS A 75 6.44 -16.52 12.07
N GLU A 76 7.46 -15.91 12.65
CA GLU A 76 8.03 -16.30 13.95
C GLU A 76 7.00 -16.18 15.07
N LYS A 77 6.29 -15.07 15.12
CA LYS A 77 5.25 -14.78 16.13
C LYS A 77 3.91 -15.50 15.88
N GLY A 78 3.74 -16.12 14.71
CA GLY A 78 2.49 -16.81 14.34
C GLY A 78 1.32 -15.85 14.07
N VAL A 79 1.60 -14.62 13.65
CA VAL A 79 0.60 -13.59 13.35
C VAL A 79 0.61 -13.22 11.87
N MET A 80 -0.53 -12.69 11.38
CA MET A 80 -0.66 -12.24 10.00
C MET A 80 -0.02 -10.86 9.81
N VAL A 81 0.78 -10.73 8.75
CA VAL A 81 1.30 -9.45 8.25
C VAL A 81 0.83 -9.27 6.81
N SER A 82 0.03 -8.25 6.55
CA SER A 82 -0.58 -8.03 5.23
C SER A 82 -0.38 -6.59 4.74
N PRO A 83 0.27 -6.38 3.59
CA PRO A 83 0.16 -5.14 2.85
C PRO A 83 -1.27 -4.91 2.37
N TYR A 84 -1.80 -3.69 2.50
CA TYR A 84 -3.16 -3.37 2.08
C TYR A 84 -3.24 -3.09 0.58
N GLN A 85 -3.11 -4.13 -0.23
CA GLN A 85 -3.27 -4.05 -1.69
C GLN A 85 -4.75 -4.18 -2.07
N ASN A 86 -5.55 -3.21 -1.61
CA ASN A 86 -7.00 -3.21 -1.71
C ASN A 86 -7.53 -3.28 -3.15
N ARG A 87 -6.78 -2.75 -4.13
CA ARG A 87 -7.22 -2.74 -5.53
C ARG A 87 -7.20 -4.11 -6.20
N ARG A 88 -6.72 -5.15 -5.53
CA ARG A 88 -6.93 -6.55 -5.94
C ARG A 88 -8.40 -6.98 -5.85
N PHE A 89 -9.23 -6.20 -5.17
CA PHE A 89 -10.66 -6.45 -5.01
C PHE A 89 -11.53 -5.51 -5.87
N ASP A 90 -10.92 -4.63 -6.67
CA ASP A 90 -11.65 -3.75 -7.60
C ASP A 90 -12.29 -4.59 -8.71
N GLY A 91 -13.52 -4.22 -9.12
CA GLY A 91 -14.29 -4.98 -10.09
C GLY A 91 -13.64 -5.08 -11.48
N ASP A 92 -12.89 -4.04 -11.90
CA ASP A 92 -12.12 -4.03 -13.15
C ASP A 92 -11.01 -5.10 -13.12
N TYR A 93 -10.23 -5.15 -12.04
CA TYR A 93 -9.19 -6.15 -11.87
C TYR A 93 -9.75 -7.57 -11.83
N LEU A 94 -10.83 -7.78 -11.08
CA LEU A 94 -11.48 -9.11 -10.98
C LEU A 94 -12.04 -9.57 -12.33
N ALA A 95 -12.58 -8.64 -13.13
CA ALA A 95 -13.06 -8.94 -14.47
C ALA A 95 -11.91 -9.35 -15.41
N VAL A 96 -10.81 -8.59 -15.43
CA VAL A 96 -9.61 -8.93 -16.21
C VAL A 96 -9.04 -10.28 -15.79
N LYS A 97 -8.95 -10.54 -14.50
CA LYS A 97 -8.48 -11.82 -13.96
C LYS A 97 -9.32 -12.97 -14.46
N GLN A 98 -10.65 -12.87 -14.43
CA GLN A 98 -11.56 -13.90 -14.95
C GLN A 98 -11.37 -14.14 -16.45
N VAL A 99 -11.23 -13.07 -17.25
CA VAL A 99 -11.00 -13.18 -18.70
C VAL A 99 -9.72 -13.96 -19.00
N ILE A 100 -8.65 -13.68 -18.25
CA ILE A 100 -7.37 -14.39 -18.39
C ILE A 100 -7.50 -15.86 -17.94
N GLU A 101 -8.05 -16.11 -16.77
CA GLU A 101 -8.20 -17.46 -16.20
C GLU A 101 -9.06 -18.39 -17.06
N HIS A 102 -10.05 -17.84 -17.78
CA HIS A 102 -10.89 -18.62 -18.70
C HIS A 102 -10.27 -18.77 -20.10
N GLY A 103 -9.08 -18.23 -20.34
CA GLY A 103 -8.39 -18.34 -21.63
C GLY A 103 -9.11 -17.65 -22.80
N LEU A 104 -9.96 -16.65 -22.52
CA LEU A 104 -10.79 -16.01 -23.55
C LEU A 104 -10.01 -15.21 -24.59
N LEU A 105 -8.76 -14.82 -24.28
CA LEU A 105 -7.88 -14.06 -25.17
C LEU A 105 -6.79 -14.93 -25.83
N GLY A 106 -6.72 -16.22 -25.51
CA GLY A 106 -5.59 -17.06 -25.93
C GLY A 106 -4.29 -16.66 -25.25
N ASP A 107 -3.18 -16.73 -25.99
CA ASP A 107 -1.87 -16.31 -25.48
C ASP A 107 -1.79 -14.78 -25.38
N ILE A 108 -1.48 -14.28 -24.21
CA ILE A 108 -1.32 -12.84 -23.97
C ILE A 108 0.11 -12.44 -24.33
N LEU A 109 0.25 -11.54 -25.29
CA LEU A 109 1.53 -11.07 -25.79
C LEU A 109 1.95 -9.73 -25.15
N GLU A 110 1.00 -8.89 -24.84
CA GLU A 110 1.23 -7.54 -24.32
C GLU A 110 0.08 -7.14 -23.38
N VAL A 111 0.41 -6.37 -22.36
CA VAL A 111 -0.55 -5.77 -21.42
C VAL A 111 -0.14 -4.34 -21.15
N GLU A 112 -1.06 -3.41 -21.33
CA GLU A 112 -0.90 -2.02 -20.95
C GLU A 112 -1.85 -1.69 -19.80
N ALA A 113 -1.35 -1.02 -18.76
CA ALA A 113 -2.14 -0.58 -17.61
C ALA A 113 -1.95 0.92 -17.40
N HIS A 114 -3.02 1.68 -17.56
CA HIS A 114 -3.01 3.13 -17.46
C HIS A 114 -3.74 3.61 -16.20
N ILE A 115 -3.17 4.60 -15.51
CA ILE A 115 -3.80 5.38 -14.44
C ILE A 115 -3.61 6.85 -14.77
N ASP A 116 -4.53 7.41 -15.50
CA ASP A 116 -4.43 8.77 -16.02
C ASP A 116 -5.37 9.71 -15.26
N TYR A 117 -4.83 10.85 -14.83
CA TYR A 117 -5.61 11.92 -14.20
C TYR A 117 -5.48 13.22 -14.98
N TYR A 118 -6.60 13.84 -15.27
CA TYR A 118 -6.64 15.21 -15.76
C TYR A 118 -6.86 16.16 -14.59
N ARG A 119 -5.78 16.81 -14.11
CA ARG A 119 -5.81 17.75 -12.97
C ARG A 119 -5.07 19.03 -13.30
N PRO A 120 -5.58 19.84 -14.24
CA PRO A 120 -4.92 21.10 -14.61
C PRO A 120 -4.85 22.02 -13.39
N GLY A 121 -3.67 22.63 -13.17
CA GLY A 121 -3.42 23.54 -12.05
C GLY A 121 -3.09 22.87 -10.71
N SER A 122 -3.03 21.52 -10.64
CA SER A 122 -2.41 20.86 -9.49
C SER A 122 -0.91 21.14 -9.52
N LYS A 123 -0.38 21.65 -8.40
CA LYS A 123 1.06 21.86 -8.27
C LYS A 123 1.66 20.67 -7.54
N THR A 124 2.68 20.08 -8.13
CA THR A 124 3.51 19.10 -7.46
C THR A 124 4.64 19.84 -6.76
N GLU A 125 4.75 19.67 -5.46
CA GLU A 125 5.77 20.34 -4.63
C GLU A 125 6.97 19.41 -4.42
N ALA A 126 8.08 19.97 -3.99
CA ALA A 126 9.20 19.17 -3.51
C ALA A 126 8.79 18.41 -2.24
N GLY A 127 9.20 17.17 -2.14
CA GLY A 127 8.82 16.31 -1.01
C GLY A 127 9.52 14.96 -1.03
N PRO A 128 9.22 14.10 -0.05
CA PRO A 128 9.70 12.73 -0.06
C PRO A 128 9.17 11.99 -1.28
N LYS A 129 10.01 11.16 -1.90
CA LYS A 129 9.64 10.38 -3.10
C LYS A 129 8.35 9.55 -2.93
N GLU A 130 8.03 9.14 -1.71
CA GLU A 130 6.84 8.37 -1.36
C GLU A 130 5.53 9.14 -1.57
N THR A 131 5.61 10.46 -1.75
CA THR A 131 4.45 11.31 -2.07
C THR A 131 4.23 11.51 -3.57
N GLY A 132 5.13 10.99 -4.42
CA GLY A 132 5.03 11.04 -5.86
C GLY A 132 3.97 10.10 -6.45
N ALA A 133 3.68 10.28 -7.74
CA ALA A 133 2.68 9.50 -8.46
C ALA A 133 3.06 8.01 -8.55
N PHE A 134 4.34 7.71 -8.74
CA PHE A 134 4.80 6.33 -8.83
C PHE A 134 4.53 5.53 -7.54
N TYR A 135 4.92 6.05 -6.38
CA TYR A 135 4.63 5.40 -5.10
C TYR A 135 3.14 5.45 -4.72
N GLY A 136 2.45 6.52 -5.11
CA GLY A 136 1.03 6.69 -4.80
C GLY A 136 0.09 5.83 -5.66
N LEU A 137 0.39 5.69 -6.95
CA LEU A 137 -0.47 5.06 -7.96
C LEU A 137 0.20 3.87 -8.64
N GLY A 138 1.47 3.98 -9.04
CA GLY A 138 2.19 2.94 -9.75
C GLY A 138 2.27 1.63 -8.99
N ILE A 139 2.33 1.68 -7.66
CA ILE A 139 2.28 0.48 -6.82
C ILE A 139 1.05 -0.38 -7.06
N HIS A 140 -0.09 0.22 -7.39
CA HIS A 140 -1.32 -0.53 -7.67
C HIS A 140 -1.26 -1.25 -9.02
N SER A 141 -0.72 -0.60 -10.07
CA SER A 141 -0.53 -1.24 -11.38
C SER A 141 0.49 -2.37 -11.30
N ILE A 142 1.64 -2.11 -10.68
CA ILE A 142 2.70 -3.12 -10.51
C ILE A 142 2.18 -4.32 -9.71
N ASP A 143 1.49 -4.09 -8.61
CA ASP A 143 0.93 -5.17 -7.79
C ASP A 143 -0.04 -6.05 -8.57
N ARG A 144 -0.94 -5.45 -9.35
CA ARG A 144 -1.90 -6.15 -10.20
C ARG A 144 -1.23 -6.96 -11.30
N LEU A 145 -0.24 -6.36 -12.01
CA LEU A 145 0.51 -7.04 -13.06
C LEU A 145 1.33 -8.21 -12.51
N VAL A 146 2.02 -8.01 -11.40
CA VAL A 146 2.77 -9.08 -10.72
C VAL A 146 1.85 -10.20 -10.23
N ALA A 147 0.65 -9.86 -9.75
CA ALA A 147 -0.33 -10.85 -9.30
C ALA A 147 -0.93 -11.68 -10.46
N LEU A 148 -1.05 -11.10 -11.67
CA LEU A 148 -1.58 -11.79 -12.86
C LEU A 148 -0.52 -12.58 -13.61
N PHE A 149 0.69 -12.03 -13.75
CA PHE A 149 1.71 -12.55 -14.66
C PHE A 149 3.01 -12.99 -13.98
N GLY A 150 3.12 -12.76 -12.66
CA GLY A 150 4.34 -13.07 -11.93
C GLY A 150 5.40 -11.98 -12.02
N ARG A 151 6.61 -12.30 -11.58
CA ARG A 151 7.73 -11.36 -11.52
C ARG A 151 8.32 -11.16 -12.92
N PRO A 152 8.54 -9.91 -13.38
CA PRO A 152 9.18 -9.63 -14.66
C PRO A 152 10.66 -10.06 -14.66
N GLU A 153 11.19 -10.41 -15.83
CA GLU A 153 12.61 -10.72 -16.01
C GLU A 153 13.48 -9.47 -16.10
N ALA A 154 12.94 -8.40 -16.69
CA ALA A 154 13.59 -7.11 -16.83
C ALA A 154 12.59 -5.97 -16.64
N VAL A 155 13.08 -4.83 -16.19
CA VAL A 155 12.27 -3.62 -16.00
C VAL A 155 13.02 -2.43 -16.59
N THR A 156 12.32 -1.62 -17.38
CA THR A 156 12.75 -0.28 -17.77
C THR A 156 11.78 0.74 -17.18
N TYR A 157 12.24 1.94 -16.91
CA TYR A 157 11.36 2.96 -16.32
C TYR A 157 11.74 4.37 -16.73
N ASP A 158 10.74 5.23 -16.78
CA ASP A 158 10.87 6.68 -16.85
C ASP A 158 9.96 7.29 -15.79
N ILE A 159 10.57 7.81 -14.72
CA ILE A 159 9.86 8.40 -13.58
C ILE A 159 10.36 9.83 -13.42
N ARG A 160 9.47 10.81 -13.59
CA ARG A 160 9.86 12.23 -13.60
C ARG A 160 8.72 13.15 -13.22
N ASN A 161 9.05 14.40 -12.97
CA ASN A 161 8.09 15.49 -12.95
C ASN A 161 8.12 16.21 -14.32
N ASN A 162 6.97 16.34 -14.96
CA ASN A 162 6.85 16.98 -16.28
C ASN A 162 6.82 18.52 -16.22
N GLU A 163 6.67 19.10 -15.04
CA GLU A 163 6.49 20.55 -14.85
C GLU A 163 7.66 21.18 -14.10
N VAL A 164 8.13 20.54 -13.03
CA VAL A 164 9.17 21.07 -12.13
C VAL A 164 10.20 19.99 -11.84
N ALA A 165 11.43 20.20 -12.29
CA ALA A 165 12.49 19.19 -12.23
C ALA A 165 12.87 18.71 -10.81
N GLU A 166 12.65 19.55 -9.78
CA GLU A 166 13.01 19.23 -8.38
C GLU A 166 11.81 18.80 -7.53
N ALA A 167 10.61 18.74 -8.13
CA ALA A 167 9.43 18.26 -7.45
C ALA A 167 9.34 16.72 -7.49
N VAL A 168 8.49 16.15 -6.63
CA VAL A 168 8.19 14.71 -6.71
C VAL A 168 7.56 14.37 -8.06
N ASP A 169 7.69 13.12 -8.49
CA ASP A 169 7.19 12.67 -9.79
C ASP A 169 5.66 12.85 -9.91
N ASN A 170 5.24 13.26 -11.11
CA ASN A 170 3.85 13.32 -11.55
C ASN A 170 3.60 12.51 -12.83
N TYR A 171 4.63 11.80 -13.30
CA TYR A 171 4.60 10.90 -14.44
C TYR A 171 5.47 9.68 -14.15
N PHE A 172 4.99 8.52 -14.56
CA PHE A 172 5.77 7.29 -14.60
C PHE A 172 5.34 6.43 -15.80
N ASP A 173 6.33 5.75 -16.36
CA ASP A 173 6.22 4.69 -17.36
C ASP A 173 7.17 3.57 -16.92
N VAL A 174 6.66 2.37 -16.74
CA VAL A 174 7.39 1.22 -16.17
C VAL A 174 7.01 -0.07 -16.89
#